data_8b5644df22bb70f72427b2361ba5fc9d
#
_entry.id   8b5644df22bb70f72427b2361ba5fc9d
#
_cell.length_a   1.000
_cell.length_b   1.000
_cell.length_c   1.000
_cell.angle_alpha   90.00
_cell.angle_beta   90.00
_cell.angle_gamma   90.00
#
_symmetry.space_group_name_H-M   'P 1'
#
loop_
_entity.id
_entity.type
_entity.pdbx_description
1 polymer ?
#
loop_
_entity_poly.entity_id
_entity_poly.type
_entity_poly.pdbx_seq_one_letter_code
_entity_poly.pdbx_strand_id
1 'polypeptide(L)'
;MRIERLTEYTPETATRIRELLIQLSRSKKDRGEIPREWFDELIASNHHDMLLAIDDNDKIIGIATLSIIMGPIARKIAYLEDFVTDESVRGQGVGSALWQAILDWAAEKGCLELNFTSGQGREAAWKFYQKKSAEIYDTNFFRKTI
;
A
#
# COMPACT_ATOMS: atom_id res chain seq x y z
N MET A 1 -13.51 -9.60 -8.78
CA MET A 1 -12.29 -9.00 -8.17
C MET A 1 -11.99 -9.68 -6.83
N ARG A 2 -10.72 -9.99 -6.53
CA ARG A 2 -10.24 -10.57 -5.27
C ARG A 2 -9.05 -9.78 -4.74
N ILE A 3 -8.78 -9.90 -3.43
CA ILE A 3 -7.59 -9.33 -2.79
C ILE A 3 -6.73 -10.49 -2.29
N GLU A 4 -5.48 -10.50 -2.65
CA GLU A 4 -4.50 -11.54 -2.28
C GLU A 4 -3.21 -10.91 -1.77
N ARG A 5 -2.44 -11.66 -0.96
CA ARG A 5 -1.07 -11.29 -0.60
C ARG A 5 -0.13 -11.69 -1.72
N LEU A 6 0.89 -10.88 -1.95
CA LEU A 6 2.00 -11.24 -2.82
C LEU A 6 2.82 -12.36 -2.14
N THR A 7 2.85 -13.54 -2.74
CA THR A 7 3.52 -14.73 -2.20
C THR A 7 4.65 -15.24 -3.07
N GLU A 8 4.75 -14.75 -4.31
CA GLU A 8 5.80 -15.15 -5.25
C GLU A 8 6.18 -14.00 -6.18
N TYR A 9 7.42 -14.01 -6.62
CA TYR A 9 7.91 -13.11 -7.66
C TYR A 9 7.68 -13.69 -9.04
N THR A 10 7.10 -12.89 -9.94
CA THR A 10 7.20 -13.11 -11.40
C THR A 10 7.59 -11.80 -12.09
N PRO A 11 8.28 -11.84 -13.25
CA PRO A 11 8.61 -10.63 -14.01
C PRO A 11 7.36 -9.82 -14.40
N GLU A 12 6.26 -10.49 -14.71
CA GLU A 12 4.99 -9.88 -15.08
C GLU A 12 4.38 -9.12 -13.91
N THR A 13 4.36 -9.75 -12.72
CA THR A 13 3.89 -9.12 -11.47
C THR A 13 4.74 -7.91 -11.12
N ALA A 14 6.08 -8.03 -11.20
CA ALA A 14 6.99 -6.93 -10.92
C ALA A 14 6.79 -5.75 -11.88
N THR A 15 6.64 -6.03 -13.18
CA THR A 15 6.36 -5.01 -14.20
C THR A 15 5.05 -4.30 -13.90
N ARG A 16 4.00 -5.04 -13.55
CA ARG A 16 2.69 -4.48 -13.27
C ARG A 16 2.68 -3.63 -11.99
N ILE A 17 3.35 -4.07 -10.95
CA ILE A 17 3.52 -3.30 -9.71
C ILE A 17 4.24 -1.98 -10.00
N ARG A 18 5.34 -2.02 -10.78
CA ARG A 18 6.07 -0.82 -11.21
C ARG A 18 5.17 0.19 -11.94
N GLU A 19 4.34 -0.27 -12.88
CA GLU A 19 3.39 0.59 -13.59
C GLU A 19 2.42 1.31 -12.63
N LEU A 20 1.90 0.61 -11.63
CA LEU A 20 1.04 1.19 -10.61
C LEU A 20 1.78 2.20 -9.72
N LEU A 21 3.02 1.92 -9.33
CA LEU A 21 3.84 2.86 -8.56
C LEU A 21 4.20 4.13 -9.36
N ILE A 22 4.35 4.04 -10.68
CA ILE A 22 4.48 5.21 -11.54
C ILE A 22 3.22 6.07 -11.47
N GLN A 23 2.02 5.47 -11.48
CA GLN A 23 0.77 6.20 -11.32
C GLN A 23 0.61 6.83 -9.92
N LEU A 24 1.18 6.21 -8.89
CA LEU A 24 1.20 6.77 -7.53
C LEU A 24 2.10 8.00 -7.44
N SER A 25 3.19 8.05 -8.18
CA SER A 25 4.13 9.17 -8.18
C SER A 25 3.50 10.44 -8.75
N ARG A 26 3.65 11.58 -8.05
CA ARG A 26 3.17 12.88 -8.52
C ARG A 26 3.78 13.30 -9.86
N SER A 27 5.05 12.98 -10.06
CA SER A 27 5.79 13.31 -11.27
C SER A 27 5.59 12.30 -12.39
N LYS A 28 4.84 11.20 -12.13
CA LYS A 28 4.72 10.03 -13.00
C LYS A 28 6.10 9.53 -13.49
N LYS A 29 7.13 9.74 -12.66
CA LYS A 29 8.50 9.38 -12.98
C LYS A 29 8.70 7.89 -12.72
N ASP A 30 9.13 7.20 -13.74
CA ASP A 30 9.64 5.84 -13.63
C ASP A 30 11.01 5.87 -12.91
N ARG A 31 11.14 5.08 -11.85
CA ARG A 31 12.38 4.95 -11.06
C ARG A 31 13.23 3.75 -11.45
N GLY A 32 12.84 3.04 -12.51
CA GLY A 32 13.52 1.86 -12.98
C GLY A 32 12.88 0.56 -12.48
N GLU A 33 13.52 -0.55 -12.81
CA GLU A 33 13.08 -1.88 -12.40
C GLU A 33 13.19 -2.07 -10.90
N ILE A 34 12.23 -2.81 -10.34
CA ILE A 34 12.29 -3.22 -8.94
C ILE A 34 13.09 -4.52 -8.90
N PRO A 35 14.23 -4.57 -8.19
CA PRO A 35 15.06 -5.76 -8.12
C PRO A 35 14.28 -6.96 -7.55
N ARG A 36 14.57 -8.16 -8.06
CA ARG A 36 13.97 -9.40 -7.55
C ARG A 36 14.24 -9.58 -6.05
N GLU A 37 15.44 -9.26 -5.62
CA GLU A 37 15.88 -9.36 -4.23
C GLU A 37 14.97 -8.57 -3.28
N TRP A 38 14.43 -7.43 -3.73
CA TRP A 38 13.49 -6.64 -2.96
C TRP A 38 12.16 -7.40 -2.72
N PHE A 39 11.67 -8.09 -3.76
CA PHE A 39 10.46 -8.93 -3.63
C PHE A 39 10.72 -10.13 -2.74
N ASP A 40 11.87 -10.80 -2.90
CA ASP A 40 12.23 -11.96 -2.10
C ASP A 40 12.33 -11.58 -0.61
N GLU A 41 12.91 -10.41 -0.29
CA GLU A 41 12.98 -9.88 1.08
C GLU A 41 11.59 -9.54 1.64
N LEU A 42 10.76 -8.85 0.84
CA LEU A 42 9.39 -8.51 1.25
C LEU A 42 8.56 -9.78 1.52
N ILE A 43 8.60 -10.76 0.63
CA ILE A 43 7.83 -12.02 0.73
C ILE A 43 8.29 -12.85 1.94
N ALA A 44 9.58 -12.87 2.23
CA ALA A 44 10.15 -13.60 3.37
C ALA A 44 9.92 -12.90 4.72
N SER A 45 9.48 -11.64 4.71
CA SER A 45 9.35 -10.83 5.91
C SER A 45 8.13 -11.22 6.74
N ASN A 46 8.29 -11.26 8.06
CA ASN A 46 7.17 -11.36 9.00
C ASN A 46 6.50 -10.00 9.33
N HIS A 47 7.14 -8.90 8.90
CA HIS A 47 6.74 -7.53 9.23
C HIS A 47 6.31 -6.70 8.02
N HIS A 48 6.42 -7.25 6.82
CA HIS A 48 6.00 -6.59 5.59
C HIS A 48 5.08 -7.50 4.79
N ASP A 49 4.15 -6.90 4.09
CA ASP A 49 3.29 -7.59 3.12
C ASP A 49 2.92 -6.61 1.99
N MET A 50 2.59 -7.17 0.84
CA MET A 50 1.94 -6.43 -0.23
C MET A 50 0.62 -7.08 -0.57
N LEU A 51 -0.47 -6.31 -0.51
CA LEU A 51 -1.80 -6.74 -0.94
C LEU A 51 -2.02 -6.33 -2.39
N LEU A 52 -2.55 -7.26 -3.17
CA LEU A 52 -2.86 -7.10 -4.59
C LEU A 52 -4.37 -7.16 -4.79
N ALA A 53 -4.94 -6.15 -5.45
CA ALA A 53 -6.29 -6.22 -5.99
C ALA A 53 -6.21 -6.77 -7.40
N ILE A 54 -6.87 -7.88 -7.66
CA ILE A 54 -6.82 -8.63 -8.92
C ILE A 54 -8.22 -8.70 -9.51
N ASP A 55 -8.38 -8.32 -10.77
CA ASP A 55 -9.67 -8.38 -11.46
C ASP A 55 -10.02 -9.80 -11.93
N ASP A 56 -11.17 -9.94 -12.59
CA ASP A 56 -11.66 -11.23 -13.06
C ASP A 56 -10.90 -11.76 -14.30
N ASN A 57 -9.96 -10.98 -14.84
CA ASN A 57 -9.03 -11.36 -15.92
C ASN A 57 -7.61 -11.61 -15.39
N ASP A 58 -7.44 -11.82 -14.09
CA ASP A 58 -6.15 -12.03 -13.42
C ASP A 58 -5.17 -10.85 -13.52
N LYS A 59 -5.66 -9.64 -13.85
CA LYS A 59 -4.85 -8.45 -13.91
C LYS A 59 -4.79 -7.77 -12.53
N ILE A 60 -3.60 -7.39 -12.08
CA ILE A 60 -3.42 -6.57 -10.89
C ILE A 60 -3.88 -5.14 -11.21
N ILE A 61 -4.89 -4.66 -10.49
CA ILE A 61 -5.54 -3.36 -10.66
C ILE A 61 -5.36 -2.43 -9.46
N GLY A 62 -4.64 -2.86 -8.45
CA GLY A 62 -4.28 -2.04 -7.30
C GLY A 62 -3.35 -2.77 -6.36
N ILE A 63 -2.60 -2.02 -5.57
CA ILE A 63 -1.67 -2.55 -4.56
C ILE A 63 -1.73 -1.74 -3.28
N ALA A 64 -1.36 -2.39 -2.18
CA ALA A 64 -1.04 -1.75 -0.91
C ALA A 64 0.20 -2.42 -0.31
N THR A 65 1.25 -1.65 -0.03
CA THR A 65 2.45 -2.12 0.67
C THR A 65 2.34 -1.75 2.15
N LEU A 66 2.58 -2.72 3.01
CA LEU A 66 2.34 -2.61 4.44
C LEU A 66 3.57 -3.03 5.24
N SER A 67 3.81 -2.34 6.34
CA SER A 67 4.82 -2.71 7.32
C SER A 67 4.27 -2.67 8.74
N ILE A 68 4.92 -3.42 9.64
CA ILE A 68 4.64 -3.39 11.08
C ILE A 68 5.75 -2.62 11.76
N ILE A 69 5.39 -1.54 12.46
CA ILE A 69 6.28 -0.80 13.32
C ILE A 69 6.11 -1.34 14.74
N MET A 70 7.21 -1.77 15.34
CA MET A 70 7.26 -2.17 16.74
C MET A 70 7.39 -0.90 17.59
N GLY A 71 6.26 -0.41 18.07
CA GLY A 71 6.18 0.80 18.87
C GLY A 71 6.57 0.58 20.35
N PRO A 72 6.59 1.65 21.15
CA PRO A 72 6.89 1.56 22.58
C PRO A 72 5.84 0.71 23.32
N ILE A 73 6.26 0.09 24.42
CA ILE A 73 5.38 -0.71 25.29
C ILE A 73 4.74 -1.90 24.55
N ALA A 74 5.52 -2.58 23.70
CA ALA A 74 5.09 -3.75 22.91
C ALA A 74 3.87 -3.51 22.01
N ARG A 75 3.58 -2.27 21.63
CA ARG A 75 2.52 -1.96 20.66
C ARG A 75 2.98 -2.26 19.23
N LYS A 76 2.09 -2.81 18.44
CA LYS A 76 2.26 -2.94 16.99
C LYS A 76 1.41 -1.90 16.29
N ILE A 77 2.02 -1.23 15.33
CA ILE A 77 1.39 -0.21 14.49
C ILE A 77 1.55 -0.66 13.04
N ALA A 78 0.46 -0.77 12.32
CA ALA A 78 0.51 -0.96 10.87
C ALA A 78 0.90 0.35 10.19
N TYR A 79 1.78 0.30 9.22
CA TYR A 79 2.12 1.45 8.40
C TYR A 79 1.83 1.15 6.93
N LEU A 80 1.06 2.01 6.27
CA LEU A 80 0.74 1.91 4.87
C LEU A 80 1.73 2.76 4.06
N GLU A 81 2.61 2.09 3.33
CA GLU A 81 3.69 2.71 2.53
C GLU A 81 3.16 3.20 1.18
N ASP A 82 2.61 2.28 0.41
CA ASP A 82 2.03 2.54 -0.90
C ASP A 82 0.56 2.15 -0.92
N PHE A 83 -0.26 2.98 -1.56
CA PHE A 83 -1.66 2.68 -1.78
C PHE A 83 -2.09 3.28 -3.11
N VAL A 84 -2.32 2.43 -4.09
CA VAL A 84 -2.68 2.87 -5.44
C VAL A 84 -3.65 1.91 -6.10
N THR A 85 -4.60 2.47 -6.83
CA THR A 85 -5.46 1.75 -7.78
C THR A 85 -5.20 2.26 -9.18
N ASP A 86 -5.23 1.37 -10.15
CA ASP A 86 -5.13 1.71 -11.57
C ASP A 86 -6.14 2.82 -11.91
N GLU A 87 -5.69 3.84 -12.63
CA GLU A 87 -6.56 4.97 -12.97
C GLU A 87 -7.77 4.57 -13.80
N SER A 88 -7.69 3.47 -14.57
CA SER A 88 -8.80 2.96 -15.38
C SER A 88 -9.96 2.37 -14.56
N VAL A 89 -9.73 2.01 -13.28
CA VAL A 89 -10.73 1.39 -12.40
C VAL A 89 -11.08 2.26 -11.19
N ARG A 90 -10.66 3.52 -11.19
CA ARG A 90 -11.03 4.45 -10.12
C ARG A 90 -12.53 4.67 -10.05
N GLY A 91 -13.05 4.82 -8.83
CA GLY A 91 -14.49 4.97 -8.60
C GLY A 91 -15.28 3.66 -8.63
N GLN A 92 -14.65 2.51 -8.95
CA GLN A 92 -15.30 1.20 -9.05
C GLN A 92 -15.21 0.36 -7.78
N GLY A 93 -14.83 0.97 -6.64
CA GLY A 93 -14.79 0.27 -5.34
C GLY A 93 -13.47 -0.44 -5.02
N VAL A 94 -12.52 -0.53 -5.95
CA VAL A 94 -11.22 -1.22 -5.76
C VAL A 94 -10.46 -0.69 -4.54
N GLY A 95 -10.35 0.64 -4.42
CA GLY A 95 -9.70 1.26 -3.26
C GLY A 95 -10.40 0.97 -1.93
N SER A 96 -11.74 0.85 -1.93
CA SER A 96 -12.48 0.49 -0.71
C SER A 96 -12.27 -0.97 -0.32
N ALA A 97 -12.17 -1.88 -1.28
CA ALA A 97 -11.88 -3.28 -1.02
C ALA A 97 -10.45 -3.48 -0.49
N LEU A 98 -9.46 -2.82 -1.12
CA LEU A 98 -8.08 -2.82 -0.60
C LEU A 98 -8.01 -2.23 0.81
N TRP A 99 -8.70 -1.12 1.07
CA TRP A 99 -8.71 -0.50 2.40
C TRP A 99 -9.24 -1.46 3.46
N GLN A 100 -10.34 -2.18 3.18
CA GLN A 100 -10.86 -3.17 4.11
C GLN A 100 -9.84 -4.29 4.36
N ALA A 101 -9.23 -4.80 3.30
CA ALA A 101 -8.19 -5.83 3.42
C ALA A 101 -6.94 -5.36 4.21
N ILE A 102 -6.57 -4.07 4.11
CA ILE A 102 -5.52 -3.46 4.95
C ILE A 102 -5.90 -3.51 6.43
N LEU A 103 -7.13 -3.14 6.77
CA LEU A 103 -7.62 -3.17 8.16
C LEU A 103 -7.68 -4.60 8.69
N ASP A 104 -8.15 -5.54 7.89
CA ASP A 104 -8.22 -6.97 8.25
C ASP A 104 -6.81 -7.53 8.47
N TRP A 105 -5.85 -7.20 7.59
CA TRP A 105 -4.44 -7.56 7.75
C TRP A 105 -3.84 -6.96 9.03
N ALA A 106 -4.08 -5.68 9.30
CA ALA A 106 -3.58 -5.02 10.50
C ALA A 106 -4.12 -5.68 11.78
N ALA A 107 -5.41 -6.02 11.80
CA ALA A 107 -6.05 -6.74 12.91
C ALA A 107 -5.46 -8.15 13.08
N GLU A 108 -5.27 -8.92 11.99
CA GLU A 108 -4.65 -10.24 11.99
C GLU A 108 -3.24 -10.21 12.59
N LYS A 109 -2.46 -9.17 12.24
CA LYS A 109 -1.09 -8.97 12.77
C LYS A 109 -1.06 -8.44 14.21
N GLY A 110 -2.22 -8.12 14.80
CA GLY A 110 -2.35 -7.58 16.15
C GLY A 110 -1.94 -6.11 16.24
N CYS A 111 -2.03 -5.35 15.15
CA CYS A 111 -1.81 -3.92 15.15
C CYS A 111 -3.00 -3.18 15.77
N LEU A 112 -2.72 -2.12 16.53
CA LEU A 112 -3.75 -1.34 17.23
C LEU A 112 -4.20 -0.11 16.44
N GLU A 113 -3.41 0.32 15.45
CA GLU A 113 -3.69 1.46 14.59
C GLU A 113 -3.00 1.31 13.24
N LEU A 114 -3.49 2.07 12.25
CA LEU A 114 -2.91 2.17 10.91
C LEU A 114 -2.43 3.60 10.70
N ASN A 115 -1.13 3.78 10.50
CA ASN A 115 -0.52 5.06 10.19
C ASN A 115 -0.09 5.13 8.72
N PHE A 116 -0.16 6.31 8.15
CA PHE A 116 0.28 6.57 6.78
C PHE A 116 0.46 8.06 6.54
N THR A 117 1.17 8.40 5.48
CA THR A 117 1.30 9.78 5.03
C THR A 117 0.60 9.97 3.68
N SER A 118 0.00 11.13 3.50
CA SER A 118 -0.57 11.56 2.22
C SER A 118 -0.03 12.94 1.87
N GLY A 119 0.53 13.07 0.69
CA GLY A 119 1.09 14.34 0.26
C GLY A 119 0.03 15.45 0.16
N GLN A 120 0.42 16.68 0.48
CA GLN A 120 -0.43 17.86 0.31
C GLN A 120 -0.92 17.98 -1.14
N GLY A 121 -2.17 18.44 -1.32
CA GLY A 121 -2.79 18.60 -2.64
C GLY A 121 -3.35 17.31 -3.26
N ARG A 122 -3.39 16.20 -2.54
CA ARG A 122 -4.07 14.95 -2.96
C ARG A 122 -5.53 14.94 -2.48
N GLU A 123 -6.33 15.89 -2.93
CA GLU A 123 -7.70 16.09 -2.43
C GLU A 123 -8.59 14.85 -2.55
N ALA A 124 -8.51 14.12 -3.67
CA ALA A 124 -9.30 12.91 -3.87
C ALA A 124 -8.94 11.81 -2.85
N ALA A 125 -7.64 11.64 -2.55
CA ALA A 125 -7.19 10.71 -1.53
C ALA A 125 -7.61 11.16 -0.13
N TRP A 126 -7.50 12.44 0.18
CA TRP A 126 -7.96 12.97 1.47
C TRP A 126 -9.46 12.78 1.69
N LYS A 127 -10.29 13.06 0.69
CA LYS A 127 -11.74 12.78 0.75
C LYS A 127 -12.03 11.29 0.97
N PHE A 128 -11.24 10.41 0.34
CA PHE A 128 -11.34 8.97 0.56
C PHE A 128 -11.02 8.61 2.01
N TYR A 129 -9.89 9.07 2.55
CA TYR A 129 -9.47 8.77 3.93
C TYR A 129 -10.45 9.31 4.97
N GLN A 130 -10.96 10.53 4.79
CA GLN A 130 -11.99 11.11 5.66
C GLN A 130 -13.27 10.26 5.68
N LYS A 131 -13.73 9.76 4.51
CA LYS A 131 -14.86 8.82 4.43
C LYS A 131 -14.59 7.49 5.13
N LYS A 132 -13.33 7.13 5.32
CA LYS A 132 -12.89 5.94 6.04
C LYS A 132 -12.58 6.22 7.53
N SER A 133 -12.98 7.39 8.03
CA SER A 133 -12.77 7.83 9.42
C SER A 133 -11.29 7.89 9.84
N ALA A 134 -10.38 8.08 8.87
CA ALA A 134 -9.00 8.37 9.18
C ALA A 134 -8.85 9.85 9.60
N GLU A 135 -8.12 10.08 10.67
CA GLU A 135 -7.89 11.39 11.24
C GLU A 135 -6.52 11.93 10.83
N ILE A 136 -6.41 13.26 10.71
CA ILE A 136 -5.12 13.92 10.53
C ILE A 136 -4.46 14.00 11.91
N TYR A 137 -3.29 13.37 12.03
CA TYR A 137 -2.51 13.45 13.26
C TYR A 137 -1.58 14.67 13.21
N ASP A 138 -1.66 15.51 14.24
CA ASP A 138 -0.86 16.75 14.35
C ASP A 138 0.58 16.43 14.76
N THR A 139 1.42 16.19 13.75
CA THR A 139 2.83 15.88 13.92
C THR A 139 3.65 16.34 12.71
N ASN A 140 4.96 16.45 12.87
CA ASN A 140 5.86 16.74 11.77
C ASN A 140 6.57 15.48 11.29
N PHE A 141 6.59 15.28 9.98
CA PHE A 141 7.37 14.24 9.33
C PHE A 141 8.74 14.78 8.91
N PHE A 142 9.82 14.20 9.42
CA PHE A 142 11.17 14.58 9.07
C PHE A 142 11.83 13.54 8.17
N ARG A 143 12.56 14.01 7.16
CA ARG A 143 13.38 13.16 6.28
C ARG A 143 14.84 13.60 6.36
N LYS A 144 15.75 12.65 6.49
CA LYS A 144 17.19 12.82 6.29
C LYS A 144 17.67 11.82 5.24
N THR A 145 18.22 12.31 4.13
CA THR A 145 18.88 11.44 3.15
C THR A 145 20.24 10.99 3.70
N ILE A 146 20.56 9.72 3.50
CA ILE A 146 21.80 9.07 3.92
C ILE A 146 22.67 8.83 2.68
#